data_8e344b0ddc476c9a3d4105e2ca580db7
#
_entry.id   8e344b0ddc476c9a3d4105e2ca580db7
#
_cell.length_a   1.000
_cell.length_b   1.000
_cell.length_c   1.000
_cell.angle_alpha   90.00
_cell.angle_beta   90.00
_cell.angle_gamma   90.00
#
_symmetry.space_group_name_H-M   'P 1'
#
loop_
_entity.id
_entity.type
_entity.pdbx_description
1 polymer ?
#
loop_
_entity_poly.entity_id
_entity_poly.type
_entity_poly.pdbx_seq_one_letter_code
_entity_poly.pdbx_strand_id
1 'polypeptide(L)'
;MKNLLLWLAATLASAAMAQPKPDVARLDYDLRPRQIAERTWVIEGAVDDFSRANGCNIINTAFIATGAGVVVVNTGPSRSYGEQQRRAIERITREPVVRVLSLNLHPDYFFGNQAWADVPTQALAGSISGMQAEGRAYADNLYRLCGDWMKGTESTPSRQTVEPGVMQIGSHRLELRRLSGHTSDDLVLIDHTTGVLYAGGLVFANRVPTTPHADFEAWQASLVKLSQWMTDHRIRQVVPSHGPLHSGMGGVEQTRDWLRWLTTHMRESAERGLDLSEVLRLPVPERFQAWAAQPAELHRSITQWYPRYEQQVLVGPATRR
;
A
#
# COMPACT_ATOMS: atom_id res chain seq x y z
N MET A 1 -33.51 30.46 -39.71
CA MET A 1 -32.12 30.02 -39.72
C MET A 1 -31.80 29.55 -38.32
N LYS A 2 -31.78 28.23 -38.07
CA LYS A 2 -31.55 27.62 -36.75
C LYS A 2 -30.10 27.16 -36.69
N ASN A 3 -29.27 27.79 -35.85
CA ASN A 3 -27.89 27.37 -35.60
C ASN A 3 -27.89 26.18 -34.66
N LEU A 4 -27.48 25.04 -35.18
CA LEU A 4 -27.25 23.80 -34.42
C LEU A 4 -25.80 23.83 -33.91
N LEU A 5 -25.60 24.09 -32.60
CA LEU A 5 -24.32 23.96 -31.93
C LEU A 5 -24.11 22.49 -31.59
N LEU A 6 -23.21 21.84 -32.35
CA LEU A 6 -22.69 20.49 -32.01
C LEU A 6 -21.71 20.64 -30.87
N TRP A 7 -22.04 20.08 -29.72
CA TRP A 7 -21.10 19.81 -28.62
C TRP A 7 -20.31 18.54 -28.93
N LEU A 8 -19.03 18.69 -29.28
CA LEU A 8 -18.09 17.56 -29.31
C LEU A 8 -17.73 17.18 -27.86
N ALA A 9 -18.29 16.10 -27.38
CA ALA A 9 -17.82 15.46 -26.15
C ALA A 9 -16.52 14.69 -26.46
N ALA A 10 -15.38 15.26 -26.10
CA ALA A 10 -14.10 14.56 -26.14
C ALA A 10 -14.08 13.52 -25.01
N THR A 11 -14.33 12.27 -25.34
CA THR A 11 -14.08 11.14 -24.45
C THR A 11 -12.56 10.94 -24.35
N LEU A 12 -11.96 11.42 -23.28
CA LEU A 12 -10.60 11.05 -22.88
C LEU A 12 -10.60 9.55 -22.51
N ALA A 13 -10.28 8.71 -23.47
CA ALA A 13 -9.96 7.32 -23.22
C ALA A 13 -8.69 7.30 -22.33
N SER A 14 -8.85 6.92 -21.08
CA SER A 14 -7.73 6.65 -20.18
C SER A 14 -6.98 5.45 -20.76
N ALA A 15 -5.86 5.69 -21.44
CA ALA A 15 -4.99 4.63 -21.89
C ALA A 15 -4.50 3.88 -20.65
N ALA A 16 -4.87 2.61 -20.50
CA ALA A 16 -4.30 1.74 -19.50
C ALA A 16 -2.80 1.68 -19.75
N MET A 17 -2.03 2.33 -18.88
CA MET A 17 -0.56 2.30 -18.97
C MET A 17 -0.09 0.87 -18.74
N ALA A 18 0.80 0.41 -19.61
CA ALA A 18 1.39 -0.91 -19.46
C ALA A 18 2.10 -1.01 -18.10
N GLN A 19 1.81 -2.08 -17.36
CA GLN A 19 2.48 -2.39 -16.10
C GLN A 19 4.01 -2.40 -16.31
N PRO A 20 4.82 -1.98 -15.32
CA PRO A 20 6.28 -2.06 -15.42
C PRO A 20 6.69 -3.50 -15.74
N LYS A 21 7.65 -3.66 -16.63
CA LYS A 21 8.23 -4.98 -16.99
C LYS A 21 9.68 -5.02 -16.55
N PRO A 22 9.97 -5.46 -15.32
CA PRO A 22 11.32 -5.57 -14.83
C PRO A 22 12.18 -6.46 -15.72
N ASP A 23 13.41 -6.03 -15.99
CA ASP A 23 14.43 -6.84 -16.66
C ASP A 23 15.15 -7.68 -15.59
N VAL A 24 14.76 -8.93 -15.46
CA VAL A 24 15.29 -9.87 -14.46
C VAL A 24 16.78 -10.15 -14.68
N ALA A 25 17.25 -10.14 -15.93
CA ALA A 25 18.66 -10.42 -16.26
C ALA A 25 19.58 -9.27 -15.83
N ARG A 26 19.08 -8.04 -15.87
CA ARG A 26 19.82 -6.83 -15.47
C ARG A 26 19.48 -6.32 -14.09
N LEU A 27 18.49 -6.92 -13.42
CA LEU A 27 17.91 -6.47 -12.17
C LEU A 27 17.43 -5.00 -12.26
N ASP A 28 16.83 -4.65 -13.40
CA ASP A 28 16.26 -3.33 -13.66
C ASP A 28 14.74 -3.39 -13.46
N TYR A 29 14.24 -2.57 -12.53
CA TYR A 29 12.81 -2.49 -12.23
C TYR A 29 12.00 -1.75 -13.29
N ASP A 30 12.64 -1.11 -14.28
CA ASP A 30 11.96 -0.29 -15.29
C ASP A 30 11.02 0.75 -14.65
N LEU A 31 11.53 1.46 -13.64
CA LEU A 31 10.74 2.43 -12.89
C LEU A 31 10.32 3.62 -13.75
N ARG A 32 9.01 3.79 -13.94
CA ARG A 32 8.39 4.82 -14.78
C ARG A 32 7.50 5.73 -13.95
N PRO A 33 8.03 6.83 -13.38
CA PRO A 33 7.21 7.79 -12.66
C PRO A 33 6.12 8.38 -13.57
N ARG A 34 4.87 8.26 -13.13
CA ARG A 34 3.71 8.86 -13.79
C ARG A 34 3.24 10.07 -13.00
N GLN A 35 3.15 11.21 -13.64
CA GLN A 35 2.60 12.40 -13.01
C GLN A 35 1.08 12.23 -12.82
N ILE A 36 0.61 12.38 -11.58
CA ILE A 36 -0.79 12.21 -11.21
C ILE A 36 -1.47 13.52 -10.79
N ALA A 37 -0.67 14.52 -10.42
CA ALA A 37 -1.10 15.87 -10.10
C ALA A 37 0.07 16.83 -10.34
N GLU A 38 -0.14 18.11 -10.15
CA GLU A 38 0.92 19.10 -10.25
C GLU A 38 2.09 18.72 -9.33
N ARG A 39 3.30 18.61 -9.90
CA ARG A 39 4.55 18.30 -9.19
C ARG A 39 4.50 17.03 -8.32
N THR A 40 3.64 16.07 -8.68
CA THR A 40 3.36 14.85 -7.92
C THR A 40 3.37 13.63 -8.82
N TRP A 41 4.22 12.64 -8.51
CA TRP A 41 4.42 11.43 -9.31
C TRP A 41 4.24 10.17 -8.48
N VAL A 42 3.74 9.12 -9.12
CA VAL A 42 3.67 7.76 -8.59
C VAL A 42 4.44 6.81 -9.49
N ILE A 43 5.13 5.87 -8.87
CA ILE A 43 5.73 4.70 -9.51
C ILE A 43 4.88 3.51 -9.08
N GLU A 44 4.10 2.97 -10.00
CA GLU A 44 3.17 1.88 -9.71
C GLU A 44 3.89 0.54 -9.67
N GLY A 45 3.62 -0.27 -8.64
CA GLY A 45 4.09 -1.64 -8.55
C GLY A 45 3.23 -2.61 -9.36
N ALA A 46 3.68 -3.85 -9.49
CA ALA A 46 2.88 -4.90 -10.10
C ALA A 46 1.64 -5.21 -9.26
N VAL A 47 0.49 -5.39 -9.92
CA VAL A 47 -0.73 -5.86 -9.27
C VAL A 47 -0.66 -7.39 -9.20
N ASP A 48 0.12 -7.90 -8.25
CA ASP A 48 0.48 -9.31 -8.14
C ASP A 48 0.92 -9.65 -6.70
N ASP A 49 1.41 -10.88 -6.48
CA ASP A 49 2.15 -11.29 -5.29
C ASP A 49 3.67 -11.12 -5.48
N PHE A 50 4.45 -11.22 -4.41
CA PHE A 50 5.91 -11.21 -4.48
C PHE A 50 6.43 -12.35 -5.36
N SER A 51 7.28 -12.01 -6.33
CA SER A 51 7.87 -12.98 -7.24
C SER A 51 9.21 -12.52 -7.80
N ARG A 52 9.99 -13.47 -8.33
CA ARG A 52 11.21 -13.16 -9.08
C ARG A 52 10.92 -12.36 -10.34
N ALA A 53 9.76 -12.56 -10.96
CA ALA A 53 9.39 -11.89 -12.20
C ALA A 53 9.20 -10.38 -12.00
N ASN A 54 8.65 -9.97 -10.85
CA ASN A 54 8.44 -8.56 -10.51
C ASN A 54 9.50 -7.99 -9.55
N GLY A 55 10.48 -8.79 -9.12
CA GLY A 55 11.52 -8.36 -8.18
C GLY A 55 10.98 -7.95 -6.82
N CYS A 56 9.87 -8.52 -6.38
CA CYS A 56 9.10 -8.10 -5.20
C CYS A 56 8.53 -6.67 -5.30
N ASN A 57 8.51 -6.05 -6.48
CA ASN A 57 7.94 -4.71 -6.68
C ASN A 57 6.43 -4.79 -6.89
N ILE A 58 5.68 -4.78 -5.81
CA ILE A 58 4.21 -4.78 -5.82
C ILE A 58 3.61 -3.52 -5.17
N ILE A 59 4.45 -2.63 -4.63
CA ILE A 59 4.02 -1.45 -3.92
C ILE A 59 3.99 -0.21 -4.82
N ASN A 60 3.05 0.67 -4.58
CA ASN A 60 3.08 2.02 -5.12
C ASN A 60 3.99 2.90 -4.29
N THR A 61 5.02 3.44 -4.91
CA THR A 61 5.87 4.48 -4.32
C THR A 61 5.59 5.82 -5.00
N ALA A 62 5.94 6.92 -4.36
CA ALA A 62 5.64 8.23 -4.89
C ALA A 62 6.68 9.29 -4.50
N PHE A 63 6.62 10.44 -5.17
CA PHE A 63 7.35 11.62 -4.74
C PHE A 63 6.64 12.91 -5.13
N ILE A 64 6.87 13.95 -4.33
CA ILE A 64 6.30 15.28 -4.47
C ILE A 64 7.46 16.28 -4.53
N ALA A 65 7.59 17.01 -5.63
CA ALA A 65 8.57 18.08 -5.78
C ALA A 65 7.95 19.41 -5.34
N THR A 66 8.25 19.83 -4.11
CA THR A 66 7.49 20.89 -3.44
C THR A 66 7.93 22.33 -3.78
N GLY A 67 9.03 22.49 -4.49
CA GLY A 67 9.69 23.79 -4.68
C GLY A 67 10.70 24.15 -3.58
N ALA A 68 10.69 23.43 -2.45
CA ALA A 68 11.67 23.55 -1.37
C ALA A 68 12.36 22.20 -1.07
N GLY A 69 12.20 21.24 -1.95
CA GLY A 69 12.76 19.90 -1.89
C GLY A 69 11.72 18.82 -2.17
N VAL A 70 12.19 17.61 -2.37
CA VAL A 70 11.38 16.44 -2.71
C VAL A 70 11.01 15.67 -1.44
N VAL A 71 9.74 15.31 -1.31
CA VAL A 71 9.24 14.33 -0.32
C VAL A 71 9.01 13.01 -1.04
N VAL A 72 9.66 11.95 -0.59
CA VAL A 72 9.50 10.58 -1.11
C VAL A 72 8.56 9.81 -0.21
N VAL A 73 7.65 9.03 -0.79
CA VAL A 73 6.70 8.15 -0.09
C VAL A 73 7.00 6.71 -0.46
N ASN A 74 7.42 5.93 0.51
CA ASN A 74 7.91 4.56 0.42
C ASN A 74 9.14 4.41 -0.49
N THR A 75 9.99 3.45 -0.19
CA THR A 75 11.28 3.28 -0.88
C THR A 75 11.41 1.96 -1.64
N GLY A 76 10.36 1.13 -1.61
CA GLY A 76 10.32 -0.14 -2.34
C GLY A 76 10.97 -1.32 -1.63
N PRO A 77 10.97 -2.48 -2.29
CA PRO A 77 11.28 -3.77 -1.67
C PRO A 77 12.77 -4.07 -1.52
N SER A 78 13.67 -3.27 -2.09
CA SER A 78 15.12 -3.58 -2.08
C SER A 78 15.99 -2.34 -2.17
N ARG A 79 17.26 -2.48 -1.80
CA ARG A 79 18.28 -1.46 -2.01
C ARG A 79 18.34 -1.04 -3.49
N SER A 80 18.39 -2.02 -4.40
CA SER A 80 18.43 -1.75 -5.84
C SER A 80 17.22 -0.95 -6.31
N TYR A 81 16.02 -1.21 -5.77
CA TYR A 81 14.84 -0.39 -6.04
C TYR A 81 15.04 1.05 -5.59
N GLY A 82 15.45 1.26 -4.35
CA GLY A 82 15.69 2.61 -3.81
C GLY A 82 16.73 3.40 -4.63
N GLU A 83 17.82 2.75 -5.08
CA GLU A 83 18.81 3.36 -5.95
C GLU A 83 18.24 3.74 -7.33
N GLN A 84 17.38 2.88 -7.89
CA GLN A 84 16.71 3.17 -9.17
C GLN A 84 15.64 4.26 -8.99
N GLN A 85 14.94 4.30 -7.86
CA GLN A 85 13.99 5.35 -7.52
C GLN A 85 14.70 6.72 -7.44
N ARG A 86 15.86 6.81 -6.78
CA ARG A 86 16.66 8.06 -6.76
C ARG A 86 16.98 8.54 -8.16
N ARG A 87 17.52 7.67 -8.99
CA ARG A 87 17.82 8.01 -10.40
C ARG A 87 16.59 8.44 -11.19
N ALA A 88 15.43 7.82 -10.92
CA ALA A 88 14.17 8.19 -11.56
C ALA A 88 13.72 9.61 -11.15
N ILE A 89 13.85 9.96 -9.88
CA ILE A 89 13.56 11.31 -9.36
C ILE A 89 14.51 12.35 -9.95
N GLU A 90 15.82 12.08 -9.96
CA GLU A 90 16.86 12.98 -10.49
C GLU A 90 16.68 13.32 -11.97
N ARG A 91 16.07 12.42 -12.75
CA ARG A 91 15.71 12.69 -14.16
C ARG A 91 14.55 13.67 -14.30
N ILE A 92 13.71 13.81 -13.29
CA ILE A 92 12.48 14.63 -13.35
C ILE A 92 12.70 16.01 -12.71
N THR A 93 13.41 16.07 -11.58
CA THR A 93 13.63 17.31 -10.84
C THR A 93 15.07 17.44 -10.36
N ARG A 94 15.53 18.69 -10.19
CA ARG A 94 16.82 19.02 -9.58
C ARG A 94 16.69 19.38 -8.10
N GLU A 95 15.50 19.33 -7.56
CA GLU A 95 15.29 19.60 -6.12
C GLU A 95 15.93 18.47 -5.30
N PRO A 96 16.67 18.81 -4.22
CA PRO A 96 17.18 17.78 -3.31
C PRO A 96 16.05 17.05 -2.61
N VAL A 97 16.23 15.75 -2.36
CA VAL A 97 15.29 15.01 -1.49
C VAL A 97 15.55 15.46 -0.05
N VAL A 98 14.50 15.95 0.61
CA VAL A 98 14.56 16.49 1.97
C VAL A 98 13.91 15.58 3.00
N ARG A 99 13.10 14.62 2.54
CA ARG A 99 12.35 13.72 3.42
C ARG A 99 11.98 12.43 2.70
N VAL A 100 12.07 11.31 3.40
CA VAL A 100 11.56 10.01 2.98
C VAL A 100 10.58 9.50 4.04
N LEU A 101 9.36 9.17 3.65
CA LEU A 101 8.30 8.67 4.53
C LEU A 101 8.01 7.21 4.22
N SER A 102 8.13 6.32 5.20
CA SER A 102 7.63 4.94 5.13
C SER A 102 6.27 4.88 5.81
N LEU A 103 5.24 4.45 5.08
CA LEU A 103 3.85 4.54 5.57
C LEU A 103 3.47 3.41 6.53
N ASN A 104 4.22 2.31 6.57
CA ASN A 104 4.12 1.28 7.61
C ASN A 104 5.39 0.41 7.70
N LEU A 105 5.33 -0.71 8.45
CA LEU A 105 6.45 -1.59 8.80
C LEU A 105 6.77 -2.67 7.76
N HIS A 106 5.94 -2.90 6.73
CA HIS A 106 6.16 -4.01 5.79
C HIS A 106 7.36 -3.75 4.88
N PRO A 107 8.07 -4.81 4.42
CA PRO A 107 9.40 -4.69 3.82
C PRO A 107 9.40 -3.91 2.51
N ASP A 108 8.37 -4.01 1.71
CA ASP A 108 8.22 -3.29 0.45
C ASP A 108 8.02 -1.77 0.62
N TYR A 109 7.72 -1.30 1.84
CA TYR A 109 7.65 0.13 2.13
C TYR A 109 9.02 0.74 2.42
N PHE A 110 10.01 -0.03 2.96
CA PHE A 110 11.20 0.57 3.54
C PHE A 110 12.53 -0.10 3.20
N PHE A 111 12.57 -1.26 2.53
CA PHE A 111 13.84 -1.94 2.24
C PHE A 111 14.75 -1.16 1.29
N GLY A 112 14.20 -0.21 0.54
CA GLY A 112 14.99 0.75 -0.22
C GLY A 112 15.65 1.86 0.62
N ASN A 113 15.40 1.94 1.93
CA ASN A 113 15.95 2.98 2.82
C ASN A 113 17.48 3.04 2.79
N GLN A 114 18.19 1.93 2.52
CA GLN A 114 19.64 1.93 2.36
C GLN A 114 20.12 2.93 1.30
N ALA A 115 19.36 3.11 0.21
CA ALA A 115 19.69 4.06 -0.84
C ALA A 115 19.51 5.53 -0.41
N TRP A 116 18.91 5.78 0.75
CA TRP A 116 18.58 7.09 1.29
C TRP A 116 19.34 7.40 2.59
N ALA A 117 20.55 6.85 2.74
CA ALA A 117 21.36 7.02 3.95
C ALA A 117 21.73 8.48 4.26
N ASP A 118 21.76 9.34 3.27
CA ASP A 118 22.06 10.78 3.33
C ASP A 118 20.82 11.67 3.59
N VAL A 119 19.61 11.09 3.63
CA VAL A 119 18.34 11.80 3.79
C VAL A 119 17.62 11.30 5.04
N PRO A 120 16.89 12.15 5.79
CA PRO A 120 16.03 11.71 6.89
C PRO A 120 14.96 10.71 6.39
N THR A 121 15.05 9.45 6.85
CA THR A 121 14.01 8.43 6.65
C THR A 121 13.13 8.39 7.89
N GLN A 122 11.82 8.48 7.72
CA GLN A 122 10.86 8.69 8.81
C GLN A 122 9.67 7.74 8.72
N ALA A 123 9.18 7.30 9.88
CA ALA A 123 7.95 6.53 10.02
C ALA A 123 7.32 6.78 11.41
N LEU A 124 6.12 6.27 11.65
CA LEU A 124 5.55 6.25 12.99
C LEU A 124 6.38 5.37 13.93
N ALA A 125 6.38 5.68 15.22
CA ALA A 125 7.20 4.97 16.21
C ALA A 125 6.95 3.46 16.24
N GLY A 126 5.69 3.01 16.22
CA GLY A 126 5.35 1.59 16.17
C GLY A 126 5.79 0.91 14.88
N SER A 127 5.72 1.62 13.73
CA SER A 127 6.26 1.10 12.48
C SER A 127 7.78 0.90 12.56
N ILE A 128 8.53 1.84 13.15
CA ILE A 128 9.99 1.70 13.35
C ILE A 128 10.29 0.49 14.24
N SER A 129 9.56 0.34 15.34
CA SER A 129 9.72 -0.82 16.25
C SER A 129 9.45 -2.14 15.52
N GLY A 130 8.41 -2.20 14.69
CA GLY A 130 8.11 -3.38 13.87
C GLY A 130 9.19 -3.66 12.82
N MET A 131 9.69 -2.62 12.12
CA MET A 131 10.82 -2.76 11.18
C MET A 131 12.07 -3.34 11.85
N GLN A 132 12.35 -2.92 13.10
CA GLN A 132 13.48 -3.44 13.88
C GLN A 132 13.26 -4.90 14.30
N ALA A 133 12.06 -5.23 14.75
CA ALA A 133 11.73 -6.56 15.25
C ALA A 133 11.69 -7.61 14.12
N GLU A 134 11.13 -7.29 12.98
CA GLU A 134 10.82 -8.24 11.92
C GLU A 134 11.76 -8.14 10.71
N GLY A 135 12.58 -7.10 10.64
CA GLY A 135 13.35 -6.79 9.44
C GLY A 135 14.25 -7.93 8.95
N ARG A 136 14.82 -8.72 9.86
CA ARG A 136 15.63 -9.89 9.48
C ARG A 136 14.77 -10.98 8.83
N ALA A 137 13.64 -11.31 9.44
CA ALA A 137 12.72 -12.31 8.89
C ALA A 137 12.16 -11.87 7.52
N TYR A 138 11.89 -10.59 7.35
CA TYR A 138 11.51 -10.03 6.06
C TYR A 138 12.62 -10.16 5.02
N ALA A 139 13.87 -9.87 5.36
CA ALA A 139 14.99 -9.99 4.43
C ALA A 139 15.17 -11.43 3.96
N ASP A 140 15.16 -12.40 4.89
CA ASP A 140 15.26 -13.83 4.60
C ASP A 140 14.08 -14.28 3.69
N ASN A 141 12.87 -13.85 3.98
CA ASN A 141 11.69 -14.21 3.19
C ASN A 141 11.73 -13.61 1.78
N LEU A 142 12.05 -12.32 1.64
CA LEU A 142 12.11 -11.68 0.33
C LEU A 142 13.27 -12.26 -0.51
N TYR A 143 14.41 -12.59 0.11
CA TYR A 143 15.48 -13.26 -0.62
C TYR A 143 15.03 -14.61 -1.17
N ARG A 144 14.30 -15.40 -0.38
CA ARG A 144 13.72 -16.69 -0.82
C ARG A 144 12.74 -16.52 -1.98
N LEU A 145 11.92 -15.46 -1.95
CA LEU A 145 10.88 -15.21 -2.96
C LEU A 145 11.43 -14.56 -4.23
N CYS A 146 12.34 -13.61 -4.10
CA CYS A 146 12.77 -12.74 -5.19
C CYS A 146 14.24 -12.92 -5.61
N GLY A 147 15.02 -13.69 -4.83
CA GLY A 147 16.39 -14.08 -5.21
C GLY A 147 17.31 -12.89 -5.40
N ASP A 148 17.97 -12.83 -6.54
CA ASP A 148 19.05 -11.88 -6.84
C ASP A 148 18.64 -10.40 -6.76
N TRP A 149 17.36 -10.08 -6.88
CA TRP A 149 16.86 -8.73 -6.65
C TRP A 149 17.17 -8.20 -5.25
N MET A 150 17.33 -9.11 -4.30
CA MET A 150 17.59 -8.79 -2.89
C MET A 150 19.09 -8.73 -2.57
N LYS A 151 20.00 -8.94 -3.52
CA LYS A 151 21.45 -8.88 -3.28
C LYS A 151 21.87 -7.52 -2.71
N GLY A 152 22.58 -7.56 -1.57
CA GLY A 152 23.04 -6.36 -0.87
C GLY A 152 21.92 -5.56 -0.18
N THR A 153 20.70 -6.11 -0.13
CA THR A 153 19.60 -5.51 0.63
C THR A 153 19.66 -5.99 2.07
N GLU A 154 19.71 -5.03 2.99
CA GLU A 154 19.62 -5.25 4.43
C GLU A 154 18.44 -4.47 4.99
N SER A 155 17.83 -4.98 6.05
CA SER A 155 16.80 -4.22 6.76
C SER A 155 17.41 -2.95 7.36
N THR A 156 16.98 -1.81 6.87
CA THR A 156 17.39 -0.49 7.36
C THR A 156 16.13 0.26 7.81
N PRO A 157 15.71 0.11 9.07
CA PRO A 157 14.56 0.81 9.63
C PRO A 157 14.66 2.32 9.45
N SER A 158 13.51 3.00 9.37
CA SER A 158 13.48 4.46 9.38
C SER A 158 14.17 5.00 10.64
N ARG A 159 14.97 6.07 10.46
CA ARG A 159 15.88 6.55 11.51
C ARG A 159 15.24 7.56 12.45
N GLN A 160 14.13 8.16 12.06
CA GLN A 160 13.46 9.21 12.81
C GLN A 160 11.97 8.92 12.90
N THR A 161 11.41 9.18 14.06
CA THR A 161 9.95 9.17 14.23
C THR A 161 9.35 10.42 13.58
N VAL A 162 8.21 10.25 12.92
CA VAL A 162 7.38 11.35 12.47
C VAL A 162 6.09 11.37 13.29
N GLU A 163 5.66 12.58 13.66
CA GLU A 163 4.41 12.80 14.37
C GLU A 163 3.30 13.22 13.40
N PRO A 164 2.05 12.78 13.63
CA PRO A 164 0.90 13.29 12.90
C PRO A 164 0.79 14.82 13.01
N GLY A 165 0.36 15.46 11.94
CA GLY A 165 0.21 16.91 11.91
C GLY A 165 0.30 17.49 10.52
N VAL A 166 0.11 18.79 10.42
CA VAL A 166 0.18 19.54 9.17
C VAL A 166 1.55 20.20 9.04
N MET A 167 2.14 20.11 7.87
CA MET A 167 3.39 20.78 7.52
C MET A 167 3.28 21.48 6.19
N GLN A 168 3.94 22.62 6.08
CA GLN A 168 4.13 23.31 4.81
C GLN A 168 5.55 23.03 4.32
N ILE A 169 5.69 22.46 3.12
CA ILE A 169 6.99 22.26 2.47
C ILE A 169 6.88 22.89 1.08
N GLY A 170 7.60 23.96 0.84
CA GLY A 170 7.46 24.74 -0.39
C GLY A 170 6.01 25.13 -0.67
N SER A 171 5.50 24.79 -1.84
CA SER A 171 4.12 25.08 -2.26
C SER A 171 3.09 24.06 -1.77
N HIS A 172 3.51 22.95 -1.14
CA HIS A 172 2.59 21.88 -0.73
C HIS A 172 2.26 21.93 0.76
N ARG A 173 0.96 21.87 1.07
CA ARG A 173 0.43 21.69 2.41
C ARG A 173 0.14 20.20 2.61
N LEU A 174 1.01 19.53 3.35
CA LEU A 174 0.98 18.12 3.62
C LEU A 174 0.44 17.84 5.02
N GLU A 175 -0.41 16.85 5.18
CA GLU A 175 -0.92 16.40 6.46
C GLU A 175 -0.63 14.93 6.68
N LEU A 176 0.00 14.60 7.80
CA LEU A 176 0.25 13.25 8.26
C LEU A 176 -0.80 12.86 9.29
N ARG A 177 -1.43 11.71 9.11
CA ARG A 177 -2.41 11.16 10.05
C ARG A 177 -2.06 9.72 10.41
N ARG A 178 -2.20 9.39 11.68
CA ARG A 178 -2.06 8.04 12.19
C ARG A 178 -3.41 7.34 12.20
N LEU A 179 -3.46 6.15 11.66
CA LEU A 179 -4.55 5.20 11.75
C LEU A 179 -3.99 3.83 12.17
N SER A 180 -4.83 2.83 12.21
CA SER A 180 -4.46 1.43 12.48
C SER A 180 -5.43 0.50 11.76
N GLY A 181 -5.03 -0.74 11.65
CA GLY A 181 -5.88 -1.78 11.11
C GLY A 181 -5.18 -2.75 10.18
N HIS A 182 -4.43 -2.29 9.20
CA HIS A 182 -3.53 -3.13 8.42
C HIS A 182 -2.30 -3.50 9.26
N THR A 183 -1.81 -2.51 10.03
CA THR A 183 -0.85 -2.67 11.12
C THR A 183 -1.34 -1.88 12.34
N SER A 184 -0.62 -1.95 13.46
CA SER A 184 -0.91 -1.14 14.65
C SER A 184 -0.65 0.36 14.42
N ASP A 185 0.22 0.70 13.47
CA ASP A 185 0.65 2.06 13.16
C ASP A 185 0.72 2.27 11.63
N ASP A 186 -0.41 2.65 11.04
CA ASP A 186 -0.51 3.01 9.63
C ASP A 186 -0.45 4.52 9.46
N LEU A 187 0.54 5.01 8.69
CA LEU A 187 0.67 6.42 8.34
C LEU A 187 -0.08 6.70 7.04
N VAL A 188 -0.88 7.76 7.05
CA VAL A 188 -1.59 8.30 5.89
C VAL A 188 -1.06 9.69 5.61
N LEU A 189 -0.79 10.01 4.33
CA LEU A 189 -0.38 11.34 3.89
C LEU A 189 -1.47 11.95 2.99
N ILE A 190 -1.92 13.15 3.33
CA ILE A 190 -2.83 13.96 2.52
C ILE A 190 -2.07 15.17 1.99
N ASP A 191 -2.01 15.31 0.68
CA ASP A 191 -1.57 16.54 0.03
C ASP A 191 -2.79 17.42 -0.28
N HIS A 192 -3.04 18.40 0.57
CA HIS A 192 -4.16 19.32 0.41
C HIS A 192 -4.04 20.25 -0.79
N THR A 193 -2.82 20.47 -1.28
CA THR A 193 -2.56 21.33 -2.45
C THR A 193 -3.06 20.67 -3.72
N THR A 194 -2.83 19.38 -3.87
CA THR A 194 -3.20 18.62 -5.09
C THR A 194 -4.47 17.78 -4.92
N GLY A 195 -4.91 17.54 -3.69
CA GLY A 195 -6.00 16.63 -3.39
C GLY A 195 -5.64 15.16 -3.57
N VAL A 196 -4.37 14.80 -3.34
CA VAL A 196 -3.88 13.42 -3.39
C VAL A 196 -3.82 12.84 -1.98
N LEU A 197 -4.40 11.65 -1.81
CA LEU A 197 -4.35 10.84 -0.59
C LEU A 197 -3.47 9.62 -0.81
N TYR A 198 -2.40 9.48 -0.04
CA TYR A 198 -1.59 8.28 0.05
C TYR A 198 -2.10 7.45 1.22
N ALA A 199 -2.88 6.41 0.92
CA ALA A 199 -3.64 5.67 1.93
C ALA A 199 -2.81 4.56 2.63
N GLY A 200 -1.57 4.34 2.19
CA GLY A 200 -0.72 3.30 2.76
C GLY A 200 -1.37 1.92 2.71
N GLY A 201 -1.07 1.09 3.71
CA GLY A 201 -1.58 -0.28 3.84
C GLY A 201 -3.08 -0.38 4.11
N LEU A 202 -3.75 0.72 4.34
CA LEU A 202 -5.20 0.70 4.59
C LEU A 202 -6.03 0.47 3.33
N VAL A 203 -5.48 0.72 2.12
CA VAL A 203 -6.22 0.56 0.87
C VAL A 203 -5.46 -0.34 -0.10
N PHE A 204 -6.14 -1.39 -0.55
CA PHE A 204 -5.76 -2.30 -1.60
C PHE A 204 -6.79 -2.22 -2.74
N ALA A 205 -6.32 -2.29 -3.97
CA ALA A 205 -7.19 -2.16 -5.12
C ALA A 205 -6.95 -3.31 -6.12
N ASN A 206 -8.01 -4.03 -6.50
CA ASN A 206 -7.97 -5.19 -7.40
C ASN A 206 -6.96 -6.28 -6.98
N ARG A 207 -6.61 -6.30 -5.69
CA ARG A 207 -5.68 -7.26 -5.08
C ARG A 207 -6.16 -7.63 -3.69
N VAL A 208 -5.98 -8.90 -3.33
CA VAL A 208 -6.28 -9.39 -1.98
C VAL A 208 -5.36 -8.70 -0.96
N PRO A 209 -5.92 -8.05 0.08
CA PRO A 209 -5.14 -7.46 1.15
C PRO A 209 -4.31 -8.49 1.92
N THR A 210 -3.06 -8.14 2.24
CA THR A 210 -2.24 -8.89 3.19
C THR A 210 -2.68 -8.61 4.62
N THR A 211 -2.67 -9.60 5.49
CA THR A 211 -3.27 -9.48 6.82
C THR A 211 -2.39 -9.93 8.00
N PRO A 212 -1.05 -10.04 7.92
CA PRO A 212 -0.25 -10.65 8.99
C PRO A 212 -0.36 -9.90 10.32
N HIS A 213 -0.56 -8.59 10.30
CA HIS A 213 -0.66 -7.73 11.47
C HIS A 213 -2.04 -7.11 11.64
N ALA A 214 -3.04 -7.62 10.91
CA ALA A 214 -4.33 -6.97 10.83
C ALA A 214 -5.10 -6.99 12.17
N ASP A 215 -5.70 -5.85 12.49
CA ASP A 215 -6.86 -5.74 13.35
C ASP A 215 -8.05 -5.38 12.45
N PHE A 216 -8.89 -6.35 12.16
CA PHE A 216 -9.98 -6.18 11.20
C PHE A 216 -11.01 -5.14 11.64
N GLU A 217 -11.28 -5.00 12.94
CA GLU A 217 -12.22 -4.04 13.48
C GLU A 217 -11.65 -2.61 13.36
N ALA A 218 -10.42 -2.41 13.82
CA ALA A 218 -9.72 -1.15 13.68
C ALA A 218 -9.55 -0.75 12.21
N TRP A 219 -9.32 -1.72 11.31
CA TRP A 219 -9.20 -1.46 9.88
C TRP A 219 -10.51 -0.97 9.27
N GLN A 220 -11.64 -1.62 9.59
CA GLN A 220 -12.96 -1.17 9.17
C GLN A 220 -13.26 0.26 9.65
N ALA A 221 -12.95 0.56 10.92
CA ALA A 221 -13.12 1.91 11.48
C ALA A 221 -12.22 2.95 10.77
N SER A 222 -11.00 2.57 10.43
CA SER A 222 -10.06 3.42 9.69
C SER A 222 -10.54 3.71 8.26
N LEU A 223 -11.12 2.73 7.57
CA LEU A 223 -11.70 2.93 6.23
C LEU A 223 -12.92 3.87 6.27
N VAL A 224 -13.71 3.85 7.33
CA VAL A 224 -14.80 4.83 7.53
C VAL A 224 -14.23 6.24 7.66
N LYS A 225 -13.19 6.43 8.48
CA LYS A 225 -12.51 7.74 8.62
C LYS A 225 -11.91 8.21 7.30
N LEU A 226 -11.26 7.32 6.53
CA LEU A 226 -10.73 7.65 5.21
C LEU A 226 -11.84 8.15 4.27
N SER A 227 -12.98 7.45 4.21
CA SER A 227 -14.13 7.86 3.39
C SER A 227 -14.62 9.26 3.77
N GLN A 228 -14.69 9.58 5.06
CA GLN A 228 -15.07 10.89 5.56
C GLN A 228 -14.05 11.96 5.14
N TRP A 229 -12.75 11.71 5.35
CA TRP A 229 -11.71 12.68 4.97
C TRP A 229 -11.65 12.93 3.47
N MET A 230 -11.92 11.90 2.66
CA MET A 230 -11.98 12.05 1.20
C MET A 230 -13.05 13.04 0.79
N THR A 231 -14.20 13.05 1.46
CA THR A 231 -15.29 14.02 1.24
C THR A 231 -14.90 15.40 1.77
N ASP A 232 -14.44 15.48 3.03
CA ASP A 232 -14.17 16.73 3.73
C ASP A 232 -13.02 17.52 3.07
N HIS A 233 -12.01 16.82 2.58
CA HIS A 233 -10.79 17.42 1.99
C HIS A 233 -10.79 17.44 0.46
N ARG A 234 -11.92 17.11 -0.19
CA ARG A 234 -12.04 17.10 -1.65
C ARG A 234 -10.93 16.30 -2.34
N ILE A 235 -10.66 15.11 -1.83
CA ILE A 235 -9.66 14.23 -2.41
C ILE A 235 -10.05 13.86 -3.84
N ARG A 236 -9.13 14.04 -4.76
CA ARG A 236 -9.31 13.78 -6.20
C ARG A 236 -8.71 12.45 -6.62
N GLN A 237 -7.63 12.06 -5.97
CA GLN A 237 -6.85 10.86 -6.31
C GLN A 237 -6.45 10.13 -5.04
N VAL A 238 -6.66 8.80 -5.02
CA VAL A 238 -6.16 7.92 -3.96
C VAL A 238 -5.05 7.06 -4.53
N VAL A 239 -3.93 7.05 -3.82
CA VAL A 239 -2.80 6.15 -4.04
C VAL A 239 -2.89 5.03 -2.99
N PRO A 240 -3.38 3.83 -3.36
CA PRO A 240 -3.37 2.68 -2.47
C PRO A 240 -1.94 2.18 -2.30
N SER A 241 -1.66 1.35 -1.30
CA SER A 241 -0.36 0.69 -1.23
C SER A 241 -0.15 -0.26 -2.40
N HIS A 242 -1.17 -1.02 -2.76
CA HIS A 242 -1.12 -2.03 -3.81
C HIS A 242 -2.31 -1.91 -4.73
N GLY A 243 -2.05 -2.09 -6.02
CA GLY A 243 -3.06 -2.02 -7.06
C GLY A 243 -3.20 -0.65 -7.70
N PRO A 244 -4.11 -0.48 -8.66
CA PRO A 244 -4.24 0.73 -9.44
C PRO A 244 -4.72 1.94 -8.61
N LEU A 245 -4.30 3.13 -9.04
CA LEU A 245 -4.78 4.37 -8.47
C LEU A 245 -6.26 4.57 -8.74
N HIS A 246 -6.95 5.23 -7.83
CA HIS A 246 -8.38 5.51 -7.96
C HIS A 246 -8.72 6.99 -7.86
N SER A 247 -9.69 7.42 -8.66
CA SER A 247 -10.47 8.63 -8.40
C SER A 247 -11.72 8.22 -7.61
N GLY A 248 -11.95 8.85 -6.45
CA GLY A 248 -13.11 8.54 -5.61
C GLY A 248 -12.92 7.33 -4.69
N MET A 249 -14.03 6.76 -4.21
CA MET A 249 -14.08 5.81 -3.09
C MET A 249 -13.73 4.37 -3.46
N GLY A 250 -13.58 4.02 -4.74
CA GLY A 250 -13.56 2.63 -5.21
C GLY A 250 -12.57 1.72 -4.48
N GLY A 251 -11.31 2.13 -4.27
CA GLY A 251 -10.33 1.31 -3.56
C GLY A 251 -10.66 1.12 -2.06
N VAL A 252 -11.19 2.16 -1.42
CA VAL A 252 -11.63 2.10 -0.01
C VAL A 252 -12.80 1.14 0.13
N GLU A 253 -13.77 1.21 -0.78
CA GLU A 253 -14.94 0.33 -0.81
C GLU A 253 -14.56 -1.12 -1.09
N GLN A 254 -13.67 -1.36 -2.06
CA GLN A 254 -13.14 -2.68 -2.35
C GLN A 254 -12.49 -3.31 -1.12
N THR A 255 -11.58 -2.60 -0.46
CA THR A 255 -10.91 -3.10 0.75
C THR A 255 -11.92 -3.39 1.85
N ARG A 256 -12.87 -2.49 2.09
CA ARG A 256 -13.92 -2.65 3.11
C ARG A 256 -14.80 -3.86 2.83
N ASP A 257 -15.21 -4.07 1.59
CA ASP A 257 -16.03 -5.21 1.18
C ASP A 257 -15.29 -6.53 1.34
N TRP A 258 -14.00 -6.56 0.96
CA TRP A 258 -13.17 -7.73 1.16
C TRP A 258 -13.06 -8.10 2.64
N LEU A 259 -12.68 -7.15 3.50
CA LEU A 259 -12.49 -7.40 4.94
C LEU A 259 -13.79 -7.88 5.59
N ARG A 260 -14.92 -7.28 5.22
CA ARG A 260 -16.23 -7.70 5.72
C ARG A 260 -16.55 -9.13 5.28
N TRP A 261 -16.35 -9.44 4.01
CA TRP A 261 -16.56 -10.78 3.50
C TRP A 261 -15.63 -11.79 4.20
N LEU A 262 -14.35 -11.53 4.29
CA LEU A 262 -13.35 -12.44 4.88
C LEU A 262 -13.69 -12.76 6.35
N THR A 263 -13.98 -11.75 7.15
CA THR A 263 -14.31 -11.93 8.57
C THR A 263 -15.64 -12.66 8.76
N THR A 264 -16.64 -12.36 7.94
CA THR A 264 -17.93 -13.05 7.94
C THR A 264 -17.77 -14.50 7.51
N HIS A 265 -17.01 -14.75 6.44
CA HIS A 265 -16.72 -16.07 5.93
C HIS A 265 -16.05 -16.98 6.98
N MET A 266 -15.03 -16.48 7.67
CA MET A 266 -14.35 -17.23 8.74
C MET A 266 -15.29 -17.50 9.92
N ARG A 267 -16.06 -16.50 10.36
CA ARG A 267 -17.00 -16.65 11.47
C ARG A 267 -18.09 -17.68 11.16
N GLU A 268 -18.78 -17.54 10.03
CA GLU A 268 -19.86 -18.46 9.65
C GLU A 268 -19.36 -19.89 9.40
N SER A 269 -18.14 -20.04 8.90
CA SER A 269 -17.50 -21.35 8.74
C SER A 269 -17.23 -22.02 10.10
N ALA A 270 -16.71 -21.25 11.07
CA ALA A 270 -16.48 -21.75 12.41
C ALA A 270 -17.82 -22.11 13.12
N GLU A 271 -18.85 -21.28 13.00
CA GLU A 271 -20.20 -21.56 13.54
C GLU A 271 -20.81 -22.85 12.95
N ARG A 272 -20.46 -23.20 11.72
CA ARG A 272 -20.86 -24.46 11.06
C ARG A 272 -19.97 -25.66 11.42
N GLY A 273 -18.90 -25.45 12.19
CA GLY A 273 -17.96 -26.49 12.61
C GLY A 273 -17.06 -27.00 11.48
N LEU A 274 -16.82 -26.20 10.44
CA LEU A 274 -15.89 -26.56 9.36
C LEU A 274 -14.44 -26.53 9.87
N ASP A 275 -13.64 -27.48 9.42
CA ASP A 275 -12.19 -27.43 9.68
C ASP A 275 -11.47 -26.49 8.71
N LEU A 276 -10.21 -26.14 9.04
CA LEU A 276 -9.38 -25.24 8.23
C LEU A 276 -9.29 -25.71 6.77
N SER A 277 -9.18 -27.03 6.52
CA SER A 277 -9.02 -27.57 5.18
C SER A 277 -10.31 -27.47 4.35
N GLU A 278 -11.46 -27.52 5.01
CA GLU A 278 -12.76 -27.30 4.38
C GLU A 278 -12.94 -25.83 4.01
N VAL A 279 -12.60 -24.89 4.92
CA VAL A 279 -12.72 -23.45 4.68
C VAL A 279 -11.83 -23.00 3.52
N LEU A 280 -10.61 -23.52 3.43
CA LEU A 280 -9.69 -23.20 2.32
C LEU A 280 -10.22 -23.64 0.93
N ARG A 281 -11.19 -24.55 0.88
CA ARG A 281 -11.80 -25.04 -0.38
C ARG A 281 -13.12 -24.36 -0.72
N LEU A 282 -13.65 -23.53 0.16
CA LEU A 282 -14.91 -22.84 -0.10
C LEU A 282 -14.76 -21.82 -1.25
N PRO A 283 -15.80 -21.64 -2.06
CA PRO A 283 -15.73 -20.73 -3.20
C PRO A 283 -15.63 -19.27 -2.76
N VAL A 284 -14.79 -18.55 -3.49
CA VAL A 284 -14.67 -17.08 -3.36
C VAL A 284 -15.79 -16.43 -4.19
N PRO A 285 -16.47 -15.40 -3.68
CA PRO A 285 -17.46 -14.65 -4.45
C PRO A 285 -16.92 -14.13 -5.78
N GLU A 286 -17.73 -14.16 -6.83
CA GLU A 286 -17.34 -13.82 -8.20
C GLU A 286 -16.62 -12.45 -8.28
N ARG A 287 -17.13 -11.45 -7.55
CA ARG A 287 -16.54 -10.09 -7.52
C ARG A 287 -15.09 -10.02 -7.05
N PHE A 288 -14.58 -11.06 -6.39
CA PHE A 288 -13.21 -11.13 -5.90
C PHE A 288 -12.33 -12.14 -6.65
N GLN A 289 -12.91 -13.01 -7.48
CA GLN A 289 -12.16 -14.10 -8.15
C GLN A 289 -11.04 -13.59 -9.05
N ALA A 290 -11.26 -12.45 -9.72
CA ALA A 290 -10.28 -11.85 -10.62
C ALA A 290 -9.21 -10.98 -9.90
N TRP A 291 -9.27 -10.86 -8.56
CA TRP A 291 -8.29 -10.06 -7.84
C TRP A 291 -6.93 -10.74 -7.80
N ALA A 292 -5.88 -9.94 -7.94
CA ALA A 292 -4.51 -10.44 -7.89
C ALA A 292 -4.15 -11.05 -6.52
N ALA A 293 -3.09 -11.87 -6.49
CA ALA A 293 -2.62 -12.64 -5.34
C ALA A 293 -3.61 -13.71 -4.83
N GLN A 294 -4.62 -14.07 -5.62
CA GLN A 294 -5.47 -15.23 -5.38
C GLN A 294 -4.81 -16.52 -5.90
N PRO A 295 -5.03 -17.66 -5.25
CA PRO A 295 -5.66 -17.84 -3.93
C PRO A 295 -4.66 -17.67 -2.76
N ALA A 296 -3.38 -17.42 -3.06
CA ALA A 296 -2.30 -17.53 -2.09
C ALA A 296 -2.51 -16.61 -0.88
N GLU A 297 -2.86 -15.34 -1.10
CA GLU A 297 -3.03 -14.37 -0.02
C GLU A 297 -4.28 -14.66 0.83
N LEU A 298 -5.37 -15.12 0.19
CA LEU A 298 -6.55 -15.59 0.90
C LEU A 298 -6.21 -16.77 1.81
N HIS A 299 -5.48 -17.75 1.28
CA HIS A 299 -5.08 -18.92 2.06
C HIS A 299 -4.18 -18.54 3.25
N ARG A 300 -3.24 -17.60 3.05
CA ARG A 300 -2.40 -17.07 4.15
C ARG A 300 -3.28 -16.42 5.24
N SER A 301 -4.22 -15.60 4.84
CA SER A 301 -5.15 -14.93 5.76
C SER A 301 -6.01 -15.93 6.54
N ILE A 302 -6.63 -16.89 5.85
CA ILE A 302 -7.47 -17.92 6.50
C ILE A 302 -6.62 -18.78 7.45
N THR A 303 -5.46 -19.27 7.00
CA THR A 303 -4.57 -20.12 7.83
C THR A 303 -4.14 -19.42 9.11
N GLN A 304 -3.89 -18.12 9.05
CA GLN A 304 -3.46 -17.34 10.21
C GLN A 304 -4.60 -17.02 11.17
N TRP A 305 -5.77 -16.68 10.63
CA TRP A 305 -6.82 -16.08 11.45
C TRP A 305 -7.93 -17.04 11.82
N TYR A 306 -8.24 -18.05 11.00
CA TYR A 306 -9.35 -18.97 11.22
C TYR A 306 -9.28 -19.71 12.56
N PRO A 307 -8.11 -20.18 13.05
CA PRO A 307 -8.03 -20.85 14.36
C PRO A 307 -8.57 -20.01 15.52
N ARG A 308 -8.54 -18.69 15.42
CA ARG A 308 -9.13 -17.80 16.45
C ARG A 308 -10.65 -17.83 16.43
N TYR A 309 -11.25 -17.93 15.24
CA TYR A 309 -12.72 -18.05 15.10
C TYR A 309 -13.21 -19.41 15.60
N GLU A 310 -12.52 -20.50 15.29
CA GLU A 310 -12.80 -21.81 15.85
C GLU A 310 -12.77 -21.79 17.38
N GLN A 311 -11.72 -21.21 17.96
CA GLN A 311 -11.59 -21.09 19.40
C GLN A 311 -12.74 -20.29 20.04
N GLN A 312 -13.16 -19.19 19.43
CA GLN A 312 -14.28 -18.37 19.91
C GLN A 312 -15.60 -19.14 19.96
N VAL A 313 -15.87 -19.98 18.98
CA VAL A 313 -17.06 -20.83 18.96
C VAL A 313 -16.97 -21.93 20.02
N LEU A 314 -15.81 -22.56 20.19
CA LEU A 314 -15.62 -23.62 21.19
C LEU A 314 -15.72 -23.14 22.64
N VAL A 315 -15.25 -21.92 22.92
CA VAL A 315 -15.26 -21.35 24.28
C VAL A 315 -16.65 -20.74 24.62
N GLY A 316 -17.50 -20.51 23.61
CA GLY A 316 -18.76 -19.80 23.74
C GLY A 316 -18.57 -18.30 24.05
N PRO A 317 -19.64 -17.49 24.05
CA PRO A 317 -19.55 -16.11 24.46
C PRO A 317 -19.09 -16.06 25.92
N ALA A 318 -17.92 -15.48 26.16
CA ALA A 318 -17.42 -15.24 27.51
C ALA A 318 -18.56 -14.55 28.30
N THR A 319 -19.12 -15.24 29.27
CA THR A 319 -20.04 -14.62 30.22
C THR A 319 -19.31 -13.44 30.85
N ARG A 320 -19.61 -12.22 30.34
CA ARG A 320 -19.20 -11.00 31.04
C ARG A 320 -19.81 -11.04 32.43
N ARG A 321 -19.02 -11.43 33.42
CA ARG A 321 -19.32 -11.24 34.82
C ARG A 321 -18.91 -9.84 35.25
#